data_1abdd9b4e1288a218b1f13982c962871
#
_entry.id   1abdd9b4e1288a218b1f13982c962871
#
_cell.length_a   1.000
_cell.length_b   1.000
_cell.length_c   1.000
_cell.angle_alpha   90.00
_cell.angle_beta   90.00
_cell.angle_gamma   90.00
#
_symmetry.space_group_name_H-M   'P 1'
#
loop_
_entity.id
_entity.type
_entity.pdbx_description
1 polymer ?
#
loop_
_entity_poly.entity_id
_entity_poly.type
_entity_poly.pdbx_seq_one_letter_code
_entity_poly.pdbx_strand_id
1 'polypeptide(L)'
;MTNTPEFATIDDLVRSVLWLDRSLDMLCPMAVPMGVESPVHSEWYSLLRKKLVPQLSRRSHLVVAVTGGTNTGKSVIFNQLAGEKASAADSHAAGTKHPVCLLPPGCDAGELLRQYFDAFEHCPWQQASDPLEAAPEHRLYWNIGQNVPRRLLLVDTPDVDSDAEVNWERARSIRQVADLLIAVLTSQKYNDAAVKQYFREAVESGKPVLLVWNMAYEDQYRDVWPEWISQFRAETGVSPLAVFATPHNRDAIEAMTLEVRDIGLDGRGVAGEDASMEPRFPVVPLQKYLNEIRFDELKMQALIGALRRVDAENEGVGTYLRQIETAARDFDSAAKTIRDRDRFDIDWPTIPKAMLADEISRWCNSKRSDLLQNVSAAYNTVLRPVQWAWGSFRNRLASNQQKAEQKEELAAVMQLVEKTIDQLKLLGIATSNRVLKDELNRYLGEKRKELLSAGERIHSQIPPKTDAYMRGEVYAILNHWAEENPDQWQKLHKIDVAALGTHAVLSLGALATCGVFGVAAFGSLGVMPLLMTGGIVGGSEALLKILGEEVRMKIAELKVAIQKKYASWRKGIFLERFESELWGEMLRKFDTFSAVARSKEYHGTLQALESVRKIFRQDCLDRQNGTQTQ
;
A
#
# COMPACT_ATOMS: atom_id res chain seq x y z
N MET A 1 -39.12 12.97 19.43
CA MET A 1 -38.23 13.64 18.48
C MET A 1 -37.81 12.59 17.46
N THR A 2 -38.54 12.52 16.38
CA THR A 2 -38.32 11.57 15.28
C THR A 2 -37.14 12.11 14.44
N ASN A 3 -36.01 11.44 14.49
CA ASN A 3 -34.91 11.69 13.56
C ASN A 3 -35.41 11.33 12.15
N THR A 4 -35.74 12.34 11.37
CA THR A 4 -35.89 12.24 9.93
C THR A 4 -34.53 11.86 9.37
N PRO A 5 -34.38 10.81 8.55
CA PRO A 5 -33.11 10.51 7.91
C PRO A 5 -32.73 11.69 7.02
N GLU A 6 -31.56 12.27 7.28
CA GLU A 6 -30.95 13.29 6.44
C GLU A 6 -30.66 12.64 5.07
N PHE A 7 -31.46 13.00 4.07
CA PHE A 7 -31.25 12.56 2.69
C PHE A 7 -29.87 13.06 2.23
N ALA A 8 -29.01 12.16 1.79
CA ALA A 8 -27.76 12.52 1.17
C ALA A 8 -28.06 13.36 -0.08
N THR A 9 -27.66 14.61 -0.06
CA THR A 9 -27.92 15.56 -1.14
C THR A 9 -26.94 15.33 -2.30
N ILE A 10 -27.32 15.75 -3.51
CA ILE A 10 -26.37 15.78 -4.66
C ILE A 10 -25.09 16.55 -4.29
N ASP A 11 -25.19 17.57 -3.45
CA ASP A 11 -24.03 18.35 -2.97
C ASP A 11 -23.09 17.50 -2.08
N ASP A 12 -23.62 16.54 -1.33
CA ASP A 12 -22.80 15.61 -0.53
C ASP A 12 -22.04 14.65 -1.44
N LEU A 13 -22.67 14.17 -2.50
CA LEU A 13 -22.05 13.33 -3.51
C LEU A 13 -20.94 14.10 -4.23
N VAL A 14 -21.22 15.32 -4.67
CA VAL A 14 -20.23 16.19 -5.32
C VAL A 14 -19.01 16.40 -4.44
N ARG A 15 -19.24 16.76 -3.17
CA ARG A 15 -18.15 16.95 -2.20
C ARG A 15 -17.31 15.69 -1.99
N SER A 16 -17.96 14.53 -1.84
CA SER A 16 -17.30 13.26 -1.59
C SER A 16 -16.45 12.82 -2.79
N VAL A 17 -16.96 12.96 -4.00
CA VAL A 17 -16.25 12.59 -5.23
C VAL A 17 -15.06 13.54 -5.49
N LEU A 18 -15.23 14.84 -5.31
CA LEU A 18 -14.14 15.80 -5.45
C LEU A 18 -13.06 15.61 -4.37
N TRP A 19 -13.46 15.23 -3.17
CA TRP A 19 -12.52 14.90 -2.11
C TRP A 19 -11.73 13.63 -2.45
N LEU A 20 -12.41 12.58 -2.94
CA LEU A 20 -11.78 11.33 -3.37
C LEU A 20 -10.74 11.59 -4.47
N ASP A 21 -11.09 12.37 -5.47
CA ASP A 21 -10.20 12.74 -6.56
C ASP A 21 -8.93 13.44 -6.06
N ARG A 22 -9.07 14.48 -5.24
CA ARG A 22 -7.94 15.23 -4.67
C ARG A 22 -7.07 14.37 -3.76
N SER A 23 -7.67 13.51 -2.97
CA SER A 23 -6.93 12.61 -2.07
C SER A 23 -6.12 11.59 -2.85
N LEU A 24 -6.67 11.05 -3.93
CA LEU A 24 -5.96 10.13 -4.84
C LEU A 24 -4.79 10.83 -5.54
N ASP A 25 -4.95 12.09 -5.98
CA ASP A 25 -3.86 12.87 -6.58
C ASP A 25 -2.64 12.98 -5.67
N MET A 26 -2.87 13.12 -4.37
CA MET A 26 -1.79 13.21 -3.39
C MET A 26 -1.25 11.82 -3.02
N LEU A 27 -2.09 10.80 -2.98
CA LEU A 27 -1.73 9.45 -2.56
C LEU A 27 -0.97 8.66 -3.64
N CYS A 28 -1.37 8.79 -4.91
CA CYS A 28 -0.77 8.03 -6.02
C CYS A 28 0.76 8.23 -6.15
N PRO A 29 1.31 9.47 -6.08
CA PRO A 29 2.76 9.67 -6.12
C PRO A 29 3.52 9.03 -4.95
N MET A 30 2.87 8.82 -3.81
CA MET A 30 3.47 8.16 -2.65
C MET A 30 3.46 6.62 -2.79
N ALA A 31 2.46 6.07 -3.47
CA ALA A 31 2.26 4.63 -3.62
C ALA A 31 3.16 4.00 -4.72
N VAL A 32 3.36 4.70 -5.84
CA VAL A 32 4.15 4.20 -6.98
C VAL A 32 5.58 3.80 -6.58
N PRO A 33 6.33 4.59 -5.78
CA PRO A 33 7.68 4.19 -5.33
C PRO A 33 7.71 2.94 -4.45
N MET A 34 6.57 2.52 -3.87
CA MET A 34 6.43 1.30 -3.07
C MET A 34 6.19 0.04 -3.91
N GLY A 35 6.09 0.17 -5.23
CA GLY A 35 5.77 -0.92 -6.15
C GLY A 35 4.27 -1.16 -6.35
N VAL A 36 3.42 -0.22 -5.94
CA VAL A 36 2.00 -0.23 -6.28
C VAL A 36 1.84 0.38 -7.66
N GLU A 37 1.14 -0.33 -8.54
CA GLU A 37 0.93 0.13 -9.92
C GLU A 37 0.13 1.43 -9.94
N SER A 38 0.53 2.35 -10.83
CA SER A 38 -0.20 3.61 -10.99
C SER A 38 -1.61 3.34 -11.54
N PRO A 39 -2.67 3.90 -10.93
CA PRO A 39 -4.04 3.66 -11.39
C PRO A 39 -4.42 4.46 -12.65
N VAL A 40 -3.51 5.27 -13.18
CA VAL A 40 -3.80 6.20 -14.31
C VAL A 40 -4.38 5.50 -15.54
N HIS A 41 -4.00 4.25 -15.80
CA HIS A 41 -4.48 3.46 -16.93
C HIS A 41 -5.68 2.56 -16.57
N SER A 42 -6.13 2.55 -15.32
CA SER A 42 -7.30 1.77 -14.91
C SER A 42 -8.61 2.44 -15.35
N GLU A 43 -9.61 1.62 -15.65
CA GLU A 43 -10.93 2.10 -16.05
C GLU A 43 -11.58 2.94 -14.95
N TRP A 44 -11.53 2.49 -13.70
CA TRP A 44 -12.14 3.19 -12.58
C TRP A 44 -11.54 4.59 -12.37
N TYR A 45 -10.23 4.75 -12.54
CA TYR A 45 -9.56 6.05 -12.41
C TYR A 45 -9.95 7.00 -13.56
N SER A 46 -10.03 6.44 -14.77
CA SER A 46 -10.50 7.18 -15.94
C SER A 46 -11.95 7.62 -15.77
N LEU A 47 -12.84 6.75 -15.27
CA LEU A 47 -14.23 7.10 -14.97
C LEU A 47 -14.34 8.19 -13.91
N LEU A 48 -13.54 8.12 -12.84
CA LEU A 48 -13.50 9.16 -11.82
C LEU A 48 -13.12 10.52 -12.42
N ARG A 49 -12.01 10.57 -13.15
CA ARG A 49 -11.41 11.79 -13.66
C ARG A 49 -12.10 12.39 -14.87
N LYS A 50 -12.49 11.56 -15.83
CA LYS A 50 -13.02 12.00 -17.13
C LYS A 50 -14.54 12.05 -17.17
N LYS A 51 -15.22 11.36 -16.24
CA LYS A 51 -16.67 11.34 -16.20
C LYS A 51 -17.22 11.98 -14.93
N LEU A 52 -16.90 11.43 -13.76
CA LEU A 52 -17.57 11.86 -12.52
C LEU A 52 -17.23 13.29 -12.15
N VAL A 53 -15.95 13.65 -12.10
CA VAL A 53 -15.51 15.00 -11.71
C VAL A 53 -16.06 16.08 -12.65
N PRO A 54 -15.97 15.95 -14.00
CA PRO A 54 -16.54 16.95 -14.91
C PRO A 54 -18.08 17.02 -14.85
N GLN A 55 -18.73 15.87 -14.70
CA GLN A 55 -20.20 15.81 -14.76
C GLN A 55 -20.90 16.23 -13.49
N LEU A 56 -20.20 16.27 -12.37
CA LEU A 56 -20.71 16.84 -11.12
C LEU A 56 -20.64 18.37 -11.08
N SER A 57 -20.08 19.01 -12.13
CA SER A 57 -20.12 20.46 -12.28
C SER A 57 -21.54 20.96 -12.60
N ARG A 58 -21.89 22.17 -12.18
CA ARG A 58 -23.24 22.76 -12.32
C ARG A 58 -23.74 22.93 -13.77
N ARG A 59 -22.86 22.73 -14.78
CA ARG A 59 -23.19 22.84 -16.22
C ARG A 59 -22.97 21.51 -16.95
N SER A 60 -23.48 20.42 -16.41
CA SER A 60 -23.34 19.11 -17.04
C SER A 60 -24.23 18.98 -18.30
N HIS A 61 -23.67 18.39 -19.34
CA HIS A 61 -24.38 18.00 -20.56
C HIS A 61 -24.58 16.48 -20.58
N LEU A 62 -25.60 16.00 -21.26
CA LEU A 62 -25.83 14.59 -21.53
C LEU A 62 -25.08 14.21 -22.79
N VAL A 63 -24.16 13.27 -22.69
CA VAL A 63 -23.43 12.72 -23.85
C VAL A 63 -24.17 11.49 -24.36
N VAL A 64 -24.75 11.60 -25.55
CA VAL A 64 -25.46 10.52 -26.25
C VAL A 64 -24.56 10.00 -27.37
N ALA A 65 -24.17 8.74 -27.30
CA ALA A 65 -23.33 8.12 -28.31
C ALA A 65 -24.10 7.08 -29.15
N VAL A 66 -24.07 7.27 -30.45
CA VAL A 66 -24.59 6.30 -31.42
C VAL A 66 -23.50 5.30 -31.74
N THR A 67 -23.75 4.01 -31.50
CA THR A 67 -22.72 2.98 -31.52
C THR A 67 -23.26 1.66 -32.11
N GLY A 68 -22.38 0.81 -32.61
CA GLY A 68 -22.72 -0.48 -33.21
C GLY A 68 -21.62 -0.98 -34.14
N GLY A 69 -21.86 -2.13 -34.78
CA GLY A 69 -20.92 -2.75 -35.70
C GLY A 69 -20.78 -2.02 -37.04
N THR A 70 -19.85 -2.50 -37.85
CA THR A 70 -19.62 -2.02 -39.23
C THR A 70 -20.88 -2.20 -40.06
N ASN A 71 -21.22 -1.20 -40.88
CA ASN A 71 -22.36 -1.20 -41.79
C ASN A 71 -23.75 -1.37 -41.10
N THR A 72 -23.87 -1.08 -39.81
CA THR A 72 -25.18 -1.08 -39.13
C THR A 72 -26.00 0.18 -39.39
N GLY A 73 -25.42 1.22 -40.01
CA GLY A 73 -26.11 2.48 -40.29
C GLY A 73 -26.06 3.49 -39.13
N LYS A 74 -25.05 3.44 -38.29
CA LYS A 74 -24.84 4.40 -37.18
C LYS A 74 -24.93 5.84 -37.62
N SER A 75 -24.19 6.22 -38.66
CA SER A 75 -24.16 7.59 -39.20
C SER A 75 -25.50 8.01 -39.78
N VAL A 76 -26.31 7.08 -40.32
CA VAL A 76 -27.70 7.35 -40.75
C VAL A 76 -28.56 7.75 -39.52
N ILE A 77 -28.54 6.93 -38.48
CA ILE A 77 -29.30 7.20 -37.26
C ILE A 77 -28.78 8.49 -36.58
N PHE A 78 -27.46 8.70 -36.57
CA PHE A 78 -26.85 9.92 -36.03
C PHE A 78 -27.35 11.18 -36.80
N ASN A 79 -27.32 11.18 -38.11
CA ASN A 79 -27.81 12.29 -38.95
C ASN A 79 -29.32 12.53 -38.72
N GLN A 80 -30.10 11.47 -38.60
CA GLN A 80 -31.56 11.56 -38.33
C GLN A 80 -31.83 12.20 -36.97
N LEU A 81 -31.01 11.85 -35.93
CA LEU A 81 -31.08 12.46 -34.61
C LEU A 81 -30.64 13.93 -34.62
N ALA A 82 -29.61 14.24 -35.39
CA ALA A 82 -29.09 15.59 -35.57
C ALA A 82 -30.04 16.50 -36.34
N GLY A 83 -30.88 15.93 -37.18
CA GLY A 83 -31.72 16.68 -38.15
C GLY A 83 -30.89 17.39 -39.23
N GLU A 84 -29.65 16.96 -39.43
CA GLU A 84 -28.72 17.49 -40.45
C GLU A 84 -27.68 16.44 -40.85
N LYS A 85 -27.07 16.58 -42.05
CA LYS A 85 -26.04 15.66 -42.53
C LYS A 85 -24.69 16.04 -41.97
N ALA A 86 -24.37 15.49 -40.79
CA ALA A 86 -23.16 15.79 -40.03
C ALA A 86 -22.12 14.65 -40.00
N SER A 87 -22.48 13.46 -40.49
CA SER A 87 -21.56 12.34 -40.67
C SER A 87 -21.80 11.68 -42.01
N ALA A 88 -20.74 11.13 -42.65
CA ALA A 88 -20.87 10.45 -43.90
C ALA A 88 -21.72 9.18 -43.76
N ALA A 89 -22.80 9.12 -44.50
CA ALA A 89 -23.75 8.02 -44.49
C ALA A 89 -23.86 7.31 -45.85
N ASP A 90 -22.84 7.42 -46.69
CA ASP A 90 -22.85 6.83 -48.04
C ASP A 90 -22.58 5.33 -48.01
N SER A 91 -23.31 4.58 -48.88
CA SER A 91 -23.19 3.13 -49.01
C SER A 91 -21.82 2.62 -49.52
N HIS A 92 -20.95 3.54 -49.93
CA HIS A 92 -19.59 3.25 -50.39
C HIS A 92 -18.52 3.74 -49.45
N ALA A 93 -18.86 4.37 -48.33
CA ALA A 93 -17.89 4.84 -47.37
C ALA A 93 -17.36 3.66 -46.53
N ALA A 94 -16.06 3.47 -46.54
CA ALA A 94 -15.39 2.66 -45.51
C ALA A 94 -15.71 3.27 -44.15
N GLY A 95 -16.29 2.51 -43.25
CA GLY A 95 -16.86 2.95 -41.94
C GLY A 95 -16.14 4.09 -41.22
N THR A 96 -16.87 4.80 -40.41
CA THR A 96 -16.35 5.94 -39.59
C THR A 96 -15.12 5.51 -38.79
N LYS A 97 -13.98 6.19 -39.00
CA LYS A 97 -12.71 5.87 -38.33
C LYS A 97 -12.44 6.77 -37.12
N HIS A 98 -12.98 7.99 -37.17
CA HIS A 98 -12.86 8.95 -36.11
C HIS A 98 -14.25 9.36 -35.60
N PRO A 99 -14.44 9.55 -34.29
CA PRO A 99 -15.73 9.99 -33.76
C PRO A 99 -16.09 11.39 -34.25
N VAL A 100 -17.39 11.61 -34.46
CA VAL A 100 -17.97 12.92 -34.80
C VAL A 100 -18.84 13.38 -33.67
N CYS A 101 -18.63 14.61 -33.17
CA CYS A 101 -19.38 15.20 -32.10
C CYS A 101 -20.13 16.45 -32.57
N LEU A 102 -21.43 16.48 -32.37
CA LEU A 102 -22.23 17.70 -32.49
C LEU A 102 -22.49 18.31 -31.13
N LEU A 103 -22.14 19.58 -31.00
CA LEU A 103 -22.31 20.39 -29.83
C LEU A 103 -23.59 21.23 -29.94
N PRO A 104 -24.26 21.58 -28.83
CA PRO A 104 -25.44 22.42 -28.85
C PRO A 104 -25.12 23.87 -29.25
N PRO A 105 -26.07 24.60 -29.85
CA PRO A 105 -25.85 25.97 -30.22
C PRO A 105 -25.68 26.88 -29.00
N GLY A 106 -24.74 27.85 -29.12
CA GLY A 106 -24.47 28.83 -28.07
C GLY A 106 -23.62 28.34 -26.91
N CYS A 107 -22.96 27.16 -27.03
CA CYS A 107 -22.00 26.65 -26.06
C CYS A 107 -20.59 27.21 -26.31
N ASP A 108 -19.73 27.12 -25.29
CA ASP A 108 -18.27 27.25 -25.45
C ASP A 108 -17.73 25.87 -25.89
N ALA A 109 -17.48 25.75 -27.21
CA ALA A 109 -16.99 24.50 -27.78
C ALA A 109 -15.63 24.09 -27.19
N GLY A 110 -14.72 25.04 -26.97
CA GLY A 110 -13.40 24.74 -26.43
C GLY A 110 -13.45 24.25 -24.98
N GLU A 111 -14.37 24.78 -24.16
CA GLU A 111 -14.59 24.32 -22.79
C GLU A 111 -15.18 22.91 -22.78
N LEU A 112 -16.25 22.68 -23.55
CA LEU A 112 -16.94 21.38 -23.58
C LEU A 112 -16.06 20.25 -24.12
N LEU A 113 -15.33 20.50 -25.19
CA LEU A 113 -14.44 19.51 -25.78
C LEU A 113 -13.34 19.10 -24.80
N ARG A 114 -12.71 20.05 -24.12
CA ARG A 114 -11.72 19.75 -23.07
C ARG A 114 -12.32 19.03 -21.87
N GLN A 115 -13.56 19.40 -21.51
CA GLN A 115 -14.24 18.80 -20.36
C GLN A 115 -14.61 17.33 -20.58
N TYR A 116 -15.06 16.96 -21.79
CA TYR A 116 -15.59 15.63 -22.06
C TYR A 116 -14.67 14.76 -22.91
N PHE A 117 -13.82 15.34 -23.75
CA PHE A 117 -13.06 14.63 -24.78
C PHE A 117 -11.56 14.97 -24.79
N ASP A 118 -10.97 15.20 -23.61
CA ASP A 118 -9.55 15.55 -23.45
C ASP A 118 -8.56 14.50 -24.00
N ALA A 119 -9.02 13.26 -24.18
CA ALA A 119 -8.22 12.17 -24.78
C ALA A 119 -8.08 12.28 -26.30
N PHE A 120 -8.78 13.22 -26.93
CA PHE A 120 -8.80 13.39 -28.37
C PHE A 120 -8.17 14.72 -28.80
N GLU A 121 -7.57 14.73 -30.00
CA GLU A 121 -7.26 15.95 -30.73
C GLU A 121 -8.56 16.50 -31.32
N HIS A 122 -8.94 17.72 -30.99
CA HIS A 122 -10.20 18.34 -31.40
C HIS A 122 -10.07 18.99 -32.77
N CYS A 123 -10.64 18.39 -33.81
CA CYS A 123 -10.60 18.87 -35.18
C CYS A 123 -11.96 19.48 -35.59
N PRO A 124 -12.04 20.76 -35.98
CA PRO A 124 -13.26 21.29 -36.53
C PRO A 124 -13.65 20.51 -37.79
N TRP A 125 -14.91 20.08 -37.86
CA TRP A 125 -15.43 19.35 -38.99
C TRP A 125 -15.69 20.30 -40.16
N GLN A 126 -15.12 20.01 -41.32
CA GLN A 126 -15.28 20.81 -42.56
C GLN A 126 -16.09 20.08 -43.61
N GLN A 127 -15.85 18.76 -43.79
CA GLN A 127 -16.52 17.91 -44.75
C GLN A 127 -16.94 16.60 -44.09
N ALA A 128 -18.06 16.02 -44.57
CA ALA A 128 -18.57 14.74 -44.06
C ALA A 128 -17.57 13.57 -44.22
N SER A 129 -16.63 13.71 -45.14
CA SER A 129 -15.57 12.72 -45.39
C SER A 129 -14.40 12.78 -44.41
N ASP A 130 -14.20 13.88 -43.66
CA ASP A 130 -13.04 14.06 -42.79
C ASP A 130 -12.87 12.93 -41.76
N PRO A 131 -13.94 12.40 -41.11
CA PRO A 131 -13.83 11.30 -40.14
C PRO A 131 -13.53 9.93 -40.77
N LEU A 132 -13.53 9.83 -42.10
CA LEU A 132 -13.27 8.58 -42.83
C LEU A 132 -11.78 8.38 -43.12
N GLU A 133 -10.96 9.41 -43.01
CA GLU A 133 -9.52 9.31 -43.23
C GLU A 133 -8.85 8.48 -42.13
N ALA A 134 -8.00 7.53 -42.55
CA ALA A 134 -7.24 6.73 -41.60
C ALA A 134 -6.07 7.55 -41.06
N ALA A 135 -6.04 7.78 -39.76
CA ALA A 135 -4.94 8.42 -39.09
C ALA A 135 -4.65 7.71 -37.73
N PRO A 136 -3.39 7.60 -37.31
CA PRO A 136 -3.05 6.98 -36.03
C PRO A 136 -3.46 7.83 -34.84
N GLU A 137 -3.58 9.14 -35.00
CA GLU A 137 -3.95 10.06 -33.94
C GLU A 137 -5.41 9.86 -33.51
N HIS A 138 -5.67 10.07 -32.24
CA HIS A 138 -7.02 10.03 -31.66
C HIS A 138 -7.72 11.37 -31.93
N ARG A 139 -8.25 11.57 -33.15
CA ARG A 139 -8.97 12.77 -33.54
C ARG A 139 -10.46 12.65 -33.24
N LEU A 140 -11.07 13.73 -32.80
CA LEU A 140 -12.52 13.90 -32.68
C LEU A 140 -12.92 15.09 -33.56
N TYR A 141 -13.71 14.81 -34.58
CA TYR A 141 -14.26 15.85 -35.43
C TYR A 141 -15.51 16.43 -34.81
N TRP A 142 -15.64 17.76 -34.81
CA TRP A 142 -16.76 18.42 -34.15
C TRP A 142 -17.32 19.58 -34.93
N ASN A 143 -18.62 19.86 -34.70
CA ASN A 143 -19.30 21.04 -35.19
C ASN A 143 -20.42 21.46 -34.22
N ILE A 144 -21.00 22.63 -34.44
CA ILE A 144 -22.19 23.10 -33.75
C ILE A 144 -23.40 22.62 -34.51
N GLY A 145 -24.22 21.74 -33.92
CA GLY A 145 -25.46 21.27 -34.49
C GLY A 145 -26.59 22.26 -34.25
N GLN A 146 -27.35 22.60 -35.33
CA GLN A 146 -28.41 23.60 -35.24
C GLN A 146 -29.62 23.11 -34.44
N ASN A 147 -29.90 21.80 -34.54
CA ASN A 147 -31.07 21.16 -33.91
C ASN A 147 -30.73 20.36 -32.65
N VAL A 148 -29.47 20.37 -32.20
CA VAL A 148 -29.03 19.66 -31.00
C VAL A 148 -29.55 20.38 -29.75
N PRO A 149 -30.23 19.68 -28.81
CA PRO A 149 -30.74 20.27 -27.59
C PRO A 149 -29.63 20.91 -26.73
N ARG A 150 -29.93 22.02 -26.06
CA ARG A 150 -28.92 22.85 -25.33
C ARG A 150 -28.09 22.12 -24.26
N ARG A 151 -28.57 21.00 -23.75
CA ARG A 151 -27.89 20.19 -22.71
C ARG A 151 -27.43 18.83 -23.23
N LEU A 152 -27.30 18.67 -24.56
CA LEU A 152 -26.98 17.40 -25.18
C LEU A 152 -25.73 17.54 -26.07
N LEU A 153 -24.83 16.55 -25.97
CA LEU A 153 -23.73 16.31 -26.92
C LEU A 153 -24.09 15.01 -27.65
N LEU A 154 -24.11 15.06 -28.98
CA LEU A 154 -24.43 13.89 -29.80
C LEU A 154 -23.14 13.40 -30.48
N VAL A 155 -22.83 12.11 -30.35
CA VAL A 155 -21.58 11.53 -30.86
C VAL A 155 -21.86 10.34 -31.76
N ASP A 156 -21.35 10.35 -33.00
CA ASP A 156 -21.24 9.17 -33.88
C ASP A 156 -19.89 8.48 -33.57
N THR A 157 -19.91 7.17 -33.30
CA THR A 157 -18.71 6.43 -32.93
C THR A 157 -18.13 5.64 -34.09
N PRO A 158 -16.80 5.37 -34.08
CA PRO A 158 -16.22 4.35 -34.95
C PRO A 158 -16.86 2.97 -34.73
N ASP A 159 -16.64 2.08 -35.70
CA ASP A 159 -17.14 0.71 -35.65
C ASP A 159 -16.51 -0.09 -34.52
N VAL A 160 -17.36 -0.74 -33.70
CA VAL A 160 -16.92 -1.53 -32.54
C VAL A 160 -16.38 -2.91 -32.91
N ASP A 161 -16.58 -3.37 -34.12
CA ASP A 161 -16.10 -4.65 -34.69
C ASP A 161 -15.08 -4.44 -35.84
N SER A 162 -14.42 -3.28 -35.85
CA SER A 162 -13.39 -2.96 -36.85
C SER A 162 -12.15 -3.84 -36.64
N ASP A 163 -11.48 -4.23 -37.74
CA ASP A 163 -10.19 -4.93 -37.69
C ASP A 163 -9.04 -4.04 -37.13
N ALA A 164 -9.22 -2.72 -37.09
CA ALA A 164 -8.24 -1.77 -36.57
C ALA A 164 -8.42 -1.56 -35.07
N GLU A 165 -7.45 -1.99 -34.28
CA GLU A 165 -7.43 -1.88 -32.83
C GLU A 165 -7.62 -0.42 -32.32
N VAL A 166 -7.07 0.55 -33.05
CA VAL A 166 -7.23 1.98 -32.74
C VAL A 166 -8.69 2.45 -32.77
N ASN A 167 -9.54 1.83 -33.58
CA ASN A 167 -10.98 2.16 -33.62
C ASN A 167 -11.70 1.65 -32.39
N TRP A 168 -11.28 0.51 -31.85
CA TRP A 168 -11.80 -0.02 -30.58
C TRP A 168 -11.47 0.90 -29.40
N GLU A 169 -10.22 1.39 -29.34
CA GLU A 169 -9.79 2.34 -28.30
C GLU A 169 -10.60 3.63 -28.36
N ARG A 170 -10.85 4.15 -29.57
CA ARG A 170 -11.69 5.34 -29.78
C ARG A 170 -13.14 5.10 -29.34
N ALA A 171 -13.74 3.97 -29.78
CA ALA A 171 -15.10 3.61 -29.40
C ALA A 171 -15.22 3.38 -27.87
N ARG A 172 -14.20 2.75 -27.24
CA ARG A 172 -14.13 2.56 -25.80
C ARG A 172 -14.03 3.89 -25.06
N SER A 173 -13.20 4.81 -25.53
CA SER A 173 -13.06 6.15 -24.94
C SER A 173 -14.37 6.93 -24.98
N ILE A 174 -15.11 6.88 -26.10
CA ILE A 174 -16.44 7.48 -26.20
C ILE A 174 -17.44 6.80 -25.27
N ARG A 175 -17.44 5.45 -25.18
CA ARG A 175 -18.30 4.71 -24.24
C ARG A 175 -18.08 5.16 -22.79
N GLN A 176 -16.82 5.38 -22.37
CA GLN A 176 -16.52 5.82 -21.02
C GLN A 176 -17.19 7.16 -20.70
N VAL A 177 -17.14 8.11 -21.61
CA VAL A 177 -17.72 9.45 -21.45
C VAL A 177 -19.24 9.46 -21.61
N ALA A 178 -19.80 8.66 -22.52
CA ALA A 178 -21.22 8.63 -22.83
C ALA A 178 -22.10 8.40 -21.58
N ASP A 179 -23.22 9.08 -21.53
CA ASP A 179 -24.27 8.91 -20.51
C ASP A 179 -25.40 7.99 -21.01
N LEU A 180 -25.64 7.98 -22.31
CA LEU A 180 -26.60 7.11 -23.00
C LEU A 180 -25.96 6.53 -24.25
N LEU A 181 -26.11 5.24 -24.47
CA LEU A 181 -25.72 4.57 -25.69
C LEU A 181 -26.94 4.24 -26.56
N ILE A 182 -26.90 4.62 -27.81
CA ILE A 182 -27.87 4.18 -28.83
C ILE A 182 -27.21 3.05 -29.61
N ALA A 183 -27.60 1.82 -29.32
CA ALA A 183 -27.11 0.63 -30.00
C ALA A 183 -27.82 0.44 -31.32
N VAL A 184 -27.11 0.67 -32.42
CA VAL A 184 -27.63 0.43 -33.78
C VAL A 184 -27.24 -0.99 -34.19
N LEU A 185 -28.26 -1.83 -34.33
CA LEU A 185 -28.15 -3.26 -34.63
C LEU A 185 -28.83 -3.60 -35.94
N THR A 186 -28.39 -4.67 -36.60
CA THR A 186 -29.05 -5.28 -37.75
C THR A 186 -29.17 -6.77 -37.57
N SER A 187 -30.00 -7.45 -38.36
CA SER A 187 -30.13 -8.90 -38.36
C SER A 187 -28.80 -9.66 -38.54
N GLN A 188 -27.83 -9.03 -39.18
CA GLN A 188 -26.52 -9.63 -39.44
C GLN A 188 -25.49 -9.37 -38.33
N LYS A 189 -25.61 -8.24 -37.60
CA LYS A 189 -24.57 -7.75 -36.68
C LYS A 189 -24.94 -7.80 -35.18
N TYR A 190 -26.20 -8.06 -34.82
CA TYR A 190 -26.59 -8.15 -33.40
C TYR A 190 -25.91 -9.31 -32.65
N ASN A 191 -25.55 -10.36 -33.39
CA ASN A 191 -24.91 -11.57 -32.85
C ASN A 191 -23.37 -11.56 -32.96
N ASP A 192 -22.78 -10.48 -33.42
CA ASP A 192 -21.32 -10.33 -33.55
C ASP A 192 -20.65 -10.35 -32.15
N ALA A 193 -19.52 -11.06 -32.00
CA ALA A 193 -18.85 -11.25 -30.74
C ALA A 193 -18.28 -9.95 -30.18
N ALA A 194 -17.70 -9.09 -31.03
CA ALA A 194 -17.13 -7.81 -30.59
C ALA A 194 -18.23 -6.83 -30.17
N VAL A 195 -19.34 -6.80 -30.93
CA VAL A 195 -20.53 -6.00 -30.59
C VAL A 195 -21.09 -6.43 -29.22
N LYS A 196 -21.26 -7.73 -29.01
CA LYS A 196 -21.75 -8.25 -27.72
C LYS A 196 -20.80 -7.93 -26.56
N GLN A 197 -19.50 -8.08 -26.79
CA GLN A 197 -18.50 -7.74 -25.75
C GLN A 197 -18.55 -6.26 -25.40
N TYR A 198 -18.63 -5.37 -26.36
CA TYR A 198 -18.74 -3.93 -26.13
C TYR A 198 -19.95 -3.57 -25.25
N PHE A 199 -21.11 -4.20 -25.51
CA PHE A 199 -22.32 -3.94 -24.73
C PHE A 199 -22.33 -4.61 -23.35
N ARG A 200 -21.64 -5.77 -23.15
CA ARG A 200 -21.41 -6.32 -21.81
C ARG A 200 -20.61 -5.33 -20.95
N GLU A 201 -19.52 -4.81 -21.48
CA GLU A 201 -18.72 -3.81 -20.78
C GLU A 201 -19.50 -2.50 -20.52
N ALA A 202 -20.41 -2.13 -21.40
CA ALA A 202 -21.32 -1.00 -21.20
C ALA A 202 -22.29 -1.25 -20.02
N VAL A 203 -22.86 -2.46 -19.92
CA VAL A 203 -23.75 -2.85 -18.82
C VAL A 203 -22.99 -2.91 -17.50
N GLU A 204 -21.80 -3.51 -17.49
CA GLU A 204 -20.92 -3.54 -16.32
C GLU A 204 -20.60 -2.13 -15.79
N SER A 205 -20.47 -1.17 -16.71
CA SER A 205 -20.28 0.25 -16.39
C SER A 205 -21.59 1.00 -16.06
N GLY A 206 -22.71 0.28 -16.01
CA GLY A 206 -24.03 0.84 -15.70
C GLY A 206 -24.55 1.82 -16.73
N LYS A 207 -24.17 1.69 -18.01
CA LYS A 207 -24.61 2.58 -19.08
C LYS A 207 -26.05 2.27 -19.48
N PRO A 208 -26.96 3.25 -19.47
CA PRO A 208 -28.27 3.13 -20.12
C PRO A 208 -28.11 2.88 -21.61
N VAL A 209 -28.89 1.98 -22.16
CA VAL A 209 -28.85 1.60 -23.59
C VAL A 209 -30.24 1.73 -24.18
N LEU A 210 -30.29 2.30 -25.37
CA LEU A 210 -31.48 2.34 -26.23
C LEU A 210 -31.15 1.49 -27.47
N LEU A 211 -32.04 0.60 -27.89
CA LEU A 211 -31.81 -0.25 -29.07
C LEU A 211 -32.53 0.31 -30.28
N VAL A 212 -31.83 0.34 -31.41
CA VAL A 212 -32.38 0.65 -32.75
C VAL A 212 -32.04 -0.48 -33.70
N TRP A 213 -33.05 -1.28 -34.07
CA TRP A 213 -32.93 -2.28 -35.10
C TRP A 213 -33.07 -1.61 -36.48
N ASN A 214 -31.94 -1.37 -37.10
CA ASN A 214 -31.88 -0.75 -38.44
C ASN A 214 -31.99 -1.80 -39.55
N MET A 215 -32.47 -1.40 -40.72
CA MET A 215 -32.75 -2.28 -41.86
C MET A 215 -33.73 -3.42 -41.49
N ALA A 216 -34.66 -3.13 -40.59
CA ALA A 216 -35.63 -4.10 -40.08
C ALA A 216 -37.03 -3.73 -40.57
N TYR A 217 -37.47 -4.38 -41.63
CA TYR A 217 -38.80 -4.17 -42.22
C TYR A 217 -39.85 -4.90 -41.41
N GLU A 218 -40.97 -4.21 -41.08
CA GLU A 218 -42.03 -4.74 -40.23
C GLU A 218 -42.67 -6.00 -40.82
N ASP A 219 -42.93 -6.01 -42.12
CA ASP A 219 -43.52 -7.12 -42.86
C ASP A 219 -42.64 -8.38 -42.93
N GLN A 220 -41.33 -8.21 -42.77
CA GLN A 220 -40.35 -9.32 -42.83
C GLN A 220 -39.91 -9.79 -41.47
N TYR A 221 -39.82 -8.92 -40.49
CA TYR A 221 -39.09 -9.20 -39.26
C TYR A 221 -39.96 -9.08 -37.98
N ARG A 222 -41.21 -8.70 -38.06
CA ARG A 222 -42.13 -8.52 -36.92
C ARG A 222 -42.15 -9.74 -35.99
N ASP A 223 -42.20 -10.94 -36.58
CA ASP A 223 -42.32 -12.18 -35.82
C ASP A 223 -40.97 -12.62 -35.20
N VAL A 224 -39.82 -12.11 -35.68
CA VAL A 224 -38.49 -12.48 -35.19
C VAL A 224 -37.87 -11.44 -34.28
N TRP A 225 -38.38 -10.21 -34.21
CA TRP A 225 -37.89 -9.19 -33.28
C TRP A 225 -37.83 -9.66 -31.82
N PRO A 226 -38.83 -10.37 -31.28
CA PRO A 226 -38.80 -10.84 -29.88
C PRO A 226 -37.62 -11.78 -29.61
N GLU A 227 -37.29 -12.65 -30.60
CA GLU A 227 -36.17 -13.59 -30.49
C GLU A 227 -34.83 -12.84 -30.48
N TRP A 228 -34.59 -11.92 -31.41
CA TRP A 228 -33.37 -11.13 -31.49
C TRP A 228 -33.12 -10.30 -30.23
N ILE A 229 -34.18 -9.64 -29.75
CA ILE A 229 -34.10 -8.83 -28.53
C ILE A 229 -33.79 -9.72 -27.31
N SER A 230 -34.50 -10.84 -27.20
CA SER A 230 -34.31 -11.79 -26.09
C SER A 230 -32.88 -12.36 -26.10
N GLN A 231 -32.37 -12.79 -27.23
CA GLN A 231 -31.03 -13.30 -27.40
C GLN A 231 -29.98 -12.23 -27.06
N PHE A 232 -30.10 -11.04 -27.64
CA PHE A 232 -29.16 -9.95 -27.36
C PHE A 232 -29.12 -9.58 -25.88
N ARG A 233 -30.28 -9.48 -25.22
CA ARG A 233 -30.40 -9.23 -23.79
C ARG A 233 -29.77 -10.34 -22.95
N ALA A 234 -30.04 -11.59 -23.28
CA ALA A 234 -29.49 -12.74 -22.55
C ALA A 234 -27.96 -12.80 -22.63
N GLU A 235 -27.40 -12.46 -23.79
CA GLU A 235 -25.96 -12.59 -24.03
C GLU A 235 -25.15 -11.35 -23.62
N THR A 236 -25.78 -10.17 -23.55
CA THR A 236 -25.11 -8.92 -23.17
C THR A 236 -25.46 -8.40 -21.79
N GLY A 237 -26.58 -8.84 -21.21
CA GLY A 237 -27.13 -8.28 -19.98
C GLY A 237 -27.82 -6.92 -20.17
N VAL A 238 -27.96 -6.43 -21.41
CA VAL A 238 -28.61 -5.13 -21.68
C VAL A 238 -30.09 -5.16 -21.28
N SER A 239 -30.51 -4.20 -20.44
CA SER A 239 -31.91 -3.88 -20.20
C SER A 239 -32.22 -2.54 -20.88
N PRO A 240 -32.80 -2.55 -22.09
CA PRO A 240 -32.96 -1.34 -22.87
C PRO A 240 -34.01 -0.41 -22.28
N LEU A 241 -33.80 0.91 -22.42
CA LEU A 241 -34.81 1.94 -22.05
C LEU A 241 -35.97 1.96 -23.03
N ALA A 242 -35.70 1.73 -24.30
CA ALA A 242 -36.70 1.59 -25.37
C ALA A 242 -36.06 0.79 -26.50
N VAL A 243 -36.93 0.22 -27.36
CA VAL A 243 -36.51 -0.55 -28.52
C VAL A 243 -37.25 -0.06 -29.74
N PHE A 244 -36.48 0.32 -30.75
CA PHE A 244 -37.00 0.85 -31.98
C PHE A 244 -36.60 -0.01 -33.17
N ALA A 245 -37.38 0.03 -34.24
CA ALA A 245 -37.04 -0.54 -35.52
C ALA A 245 -37.22 0.51 -36.63
N THR A 246 -36.37 0.42 -37.67
CA THR A 246 -36.46 1.31 -38.84
C THR A 246 -36.10 0.57 -40.10
N PRO A 247 -36.90 0.75 -41.21
CA PRO A 247 -36.62 0.14 -42.49
C PRO A 247 -35.46 0.84 -43.20
N HIS A 248 -34.84 0.15 -44.13
CA HIS A 248 -33.89 0.77 -45.07
C HIS A 248 -34.66 1.41 -46.22
N ASN A 249 -34.81 2.71 -46.19
CA ASN A 249 -35.43 3.50 -47.25
C ASN A 249 -34.47 4.61 -47.67
N ARG A 250 -33.88 4.49 -48.87
CA ARG A 250 -32.84 5.41 -49.35
C ARG A 250 -33.38 6.84 -49.50
N ASP A 251 -34.60 6.99 -50.05
CA ASP A 251 -35.20 8.31 -50.31
C ASP A 251 -35.52 8.99 -48.95
N ALA A 252 -36.00 8.23 -47.96
CA ALA A 252 -36.26 8.73 -46.62
C ALA A 252 -34.99 9.07 -45.88
N ILE A 253 -33.90 8.33 -46.08
CA ILE A 253 -32.57 8.63 -45.49
C ILE A 253 -32.04 9.95 -46.08
N GLU A 254 -32.10 10.11 -47.40
CA GLU A 254 -31.65 11.33 -48.08
C GLU A 254 -32.48 12.55 -47.74
N ALA A 255 -33.79 12.38 -47.54
CA ALA A 255 -34.74 13.41 -47.12
C ALA A 255 -34.78 13.67 -45.62
N MET A 256 -34.04 12.90 -44.79
CA MET A 256 -34.06 12.98 -43.33
C MET A 256 -35.46 12.69 -42.73
N THR A 257 -36.23 11.84 -43.34
CA THR A 257 -37.59 11.47 -42.96
C THR A 257 -37.76 9.97 -42.67
N LEU A 258 -36.69 9.32 -42.20
CA LEU A 258 -36.68 7.90 -41.88
C LEU A 258 -37.71 7.61 -40.76
N GLU A 259 -38.65 6.70 -41.03
CA GLU A 259 -39.61 6.28 -40.01
C GLU A 259 -38.96 5.38 -38.97
N VAL A 260 -39.12 5.76 -37.73
CA VAL A 260 -38.66 4.96 -36.57
C VAL A 260 -39.89 4.51 -35.80
N ARG A 261 -40.04 3.20 -35.60
CA ARG A 261 -41.20 2.61 -34.93
C ARG A 261 -40.79 2.10 -33.54
N ASP A 262 -41.60 2.42 -32.53
CA ASP A 262 -41.49 1.81 -31.23
C ASP A 262 -42.05 0.39 -31.29
N ILE A 263 -41.21 -0.61 -31.03
CA ILE A 263 -41.57 -2.03 -31.13
C ILE A 263 -41.78 -2.66 -29.73
N GLY A 264 -41.79 -1.85 -28.70
CA GLY A 264 -41.88 -2.33 -27.31
C GLY A 264 -40.59 -2.97 -26.81
N LEU A 265 -40.44 -3.09 -25.50
CA LEU A 265 -39.20 -3.60 -24.87
C LEU A 265 -38.90 -5.06 -25.19
N ASP A 266 -39.89 -5.83 -25.61
CA ASP A 266 -39.77 -7.24 -25.95
C ASP A 266 -39.99 -7.51 -27.47
N GLY A 267 -40.17 -6.48 -28.29
CA GLY A 267 -40.37 -6.58 -29.71
C GLY A 267 -41.81 -6.95 -30.13
N ARG A 268 -42.75 -6.99 -29.21
CA ARG A 268 -44.14 -7.40 -29.45
C ARG A 268 -45.09 -6.23 -29.72
N GLY A 269 -44.54 -5.01 -29.71
CA GLY A 269 -45.30 -3.78 -29.86
C GLY A 269 -45.65 -3.14 -28.52
N VAL A 270 -46.19 -1.93 -28.63
CA VAL A 270 -46.66 -1.17 -27.46
C VAL A 270 -48.11 -1.58 -27.17
N ALA A 271 -48.39 -1.92 -25.93
CA ALA A 271 -49.74 -2.27 -25.47
C ALA A 271 -50.70 -1.09 -25.71
N GLY A 272 -51.88 -1.37 -26.25
CA GLY A 272 -52.97 -0.39 -26.35
C GLY A 272 -53.52 -0.06 -24.93
N GLU A 273 -54.31 1.02 -24.83
CA GLU A 273 -55.00 1.41 -23.58
C GLU A 273 -55.96 0.33 -23.06
N ASP A 274 -56.43 -0.57 -23.94
CA ASP A 274 -57.23 -1.74 -23.60
C ASP A 274 -56.45 -3.04 -23.92
N ALA A 275 -56.44 -3.98 -23.00
CA ALA A 275 -55.77 -5.30 -23.17
C ALA A 275 -56.36 -6.16 -24.32
N SER A 276 -57.49 -5.75 -24.91
CA SER A 276 -58.14 -6.40 -26.06
C SER A 276 -57.68 -5.87 -27.42
N MET A 277 -56.89 -4.79 -27.46
CA MET A 277 -56.38 -4.23 -28.70
C MET A 277 -55.09 -4.95 -29.16
N GLU A 278 -54.94 -5.18 -30.46
CA GLU A 278 -53.67 -5.66 -31.03
C GLU A 278 -52.53 -4.70 -30.74
N PRO A 279 -51.33 -5.23 -30.44
CA PRO A 279 -50.13 -4.41 -30.23
C PRO A 279 -49.87 -3.49 -31.42
N ARG A 280 -49.57 -2.23 -31.12
CA ARG A 280 -49.27 -1.21 -32.15
C ARG A 280 -47.80 -0.94 -32.22
N PHE A 281 -47.33 -0.54 -33.40
CA PHE A 281 -45.95 -0.13 -33.68
C PHE A 281 -45.93 1.36 -34.11
N PRO A 282 -46.15 2.27 -33.15
CA PRO A 282 -46.28 3.69 -33.44
C PRO A 282 -44.98 4.25 -34.05
N VAL A 283 -45.12 5.12 -35.04
CA VAL A 283 -43.99 5.91 -35.58
C VAL A 283 -43.69 7.00 -34.53
N VAL A 284 -42.44 6.99 -34.05
CA VAL A 284 -41.95 7.95 -33.08
C VAL A 284 -40.77 8.71 -33.66
N PRO A 285 -40.78 10.04 -33.67
CA PRO A 285 -39.60 10.81 -33.99
C PRO A 285 -38.54 10.60 -32.93
N LEU A 286 -37.46 9.92 -33.29
CA LEU A 286 -36.41 9.56 -32.32
C LEU A 286 -35.77 10.79 -31.66
N GLN A 287 -35.69 11.92 -32.37
CA GLN A 287 -35.27 13.20 -31.81
C GLN A 287 -36.21 13.72 -30.75
N LYS A 288 -37.56 13.54 -30.93
CA LYS A 288 -38.54 13.93 -29.93
C LYS A 288 -38.43 13.06 -28.68
N TYR A 289 -38.21 11.76 -28.86
CA TYR A 289 -38.00 10.84 -27.74
C TYR A 289 -36.79 11.26 -26.89
N LEU A 290 -35.65 11.64 -27.52
CA LEU A 290 -34.47 12.16 -26.78
C LEU A 290 -34.75 13.45 -26.03
N ASN A 291 -35.62 14.33 -26.55
CA ASN A 291 -36.01 15.57 -25.86
C ASN A 291 -36.95 15.33 -24.66
N GLU A 292 -37.73 14.25 -24.70
CA GLU A 292 -38.68 13.86 -23.65
C GLU A 292 -38.02 12.98 -22.56
N ILE A 293 -36.84 12.44 -22.81
CA ILE A 293 -36.07 11.69 -21.81
C ILE A 293 -35.81 12.59 -20.60
N ARG A 294 -36.11 12.06 -19.41
CA ARG A 294 -35.79 12.73 -18.15
C ARG A 294 -34.28 12.83 -17.95
N PHE A 295 -33.72 13.93 -18.45
CA PHE A 295 -32.30 14.22 -18.44
C PHE A 295 -31.63 13.96 -17.08
N ASP A 296 -32.25 14.47 -16.01
CA ASP A 296 -31.65 14.40 -14.67
C ASP A 296 -31.67 12.95 -14.12
N GLU A 297 -32.66 12.14 -14.48
CA GLU A 297 -32.73 10.72 -14.08
C GLU A 297 -31.66 9.89 -14.79
N LEU A 298 -31.52 10.06 -16.11
CA LEU A 298 -30.50 9.36 -16.88
C LEU A 298 -29.09 9.75 -16.44
N LYS A 299 -28.90 11.04 -16.20
CA LYS A 299 -27.61 11.54 -15.71
C LYS A 299 -27.28 10.92 -14.36
N MET A 300 -28.24 10.86 -13.46
CA MET A 300 -28.07 10.23 -12.16
C MET A 300 -27.77 8.74 -12.28
N GLN A 301 -28.51 8.00 -13.14
CA GLN A 301 -28.22 6.57 -13.38
C GLN A 301 -26.80 6.34 -13.90
N ALA A 302 -26.39 7.16 -14.89
CA ALA A 302 -25.05 7.08 -15.44
C ALA A 302 -23.95 7.40 -14.43
N LEU A 303 -24.19 8.37 -13.53
CA LEU A 303 -23.26 8.71 -12.45
C LEU A 303 -23.16 7.60 -11.40
N ILE A 304 -24.30 7.03 -11.00
CA ILE A 304 -24.35 5.91 -10.05
C ILE A 304 -23.63 4.69 -10.64
N GLY A 305 -23.85 4.38 -11.92
CA GLY A 305 -23.16 3.30 -12.62
C GLY A 305 -21.63 3.49 -12.64
N ALA A 306 -21.19 4.70 -12.98
CA ALA A 306 -19.76 5.04 -12.97
C ALA A 306 -19.14 4.94 -11.56
N LEU A 307 -19.87 5.41 -10.55
CA LEU A 307 -19.44 5.32 -9.16
C LEU A 307 -19.31 3.87 -8.67
N ARG A 308 -20.25 2.99 -9.03
CA ARG A 308 -20.17 1.55 -8.70
C ARG A 308 -18.89 0.92 -9.28
N ARG A 309 -18.51 1.33 -10.49
CA ARG A 309 -17.27 0.85 -11.11
C ARG A 309 -16.03 1.41 -10.42
N VAL A 310 -16.05 2.67 -9.97
CA VAL A 310 -14.97 3.27 -9.15
C VAL A 310 -14.77 2.50 -7.84
N ASP A 311 -15.84 1.97 -7.24
CA ASP A 311 -15.79 1.18 -6.00
C ASP A 311 -15.91 -0.34 -6.24
N ALA A 312 -15.63 -0.84 -7.43
CA ALA A 312 -15.69 -2.27 -7.71
C ALA A 312 -14.74 -3.07 -6.80
N GLU A 313 -15.21 -4.22 -6.30
CA GLU A 313 -14.50 -5.02 -5.29
C GLU A 313 -13.10 -5.48 -5.75
N ASN A 314 -12.96 -5.81 -7.04
CA ASN A 314 -11.74 -6.40 -7.58
C ASN A 314 -10.79 -5.41 -8.26
N GLU A 315 -11.28 -4.25 -8.69
CA GLU A 315 -10.51 -3.30 -9.52
C GLU A 315 -10.66 -1.83 -9.12
N GLY A 316 -11.47 -1.52 -8.11
CA GLY A 316 -11.78 -0.15 -7.69
C GLY A 316 -10.77 0.45 -6.71
N VAL A 317 -11.11 1.65 -6.23
CA VAL A 317 -10.33 2.39 -5.20
C VAL A 317 -10.05 1.54 -3.98
N GLY A 318 -11.03 0.73 -3.52
CA GLY A 318 -10.85 -0.14 -2.36
C GLY A 318 -9.74 -1.17 -2.55
N THR A 319 -9.60 -1.73 -3.74
CA THR A 319 -8.51 -2.66 -4.09
C THR A 319 -7.17 -1.93 -4.15
N TYR A 320 -7.13 -0.74 -4.74
CA TYR A 320 -5.94 0.09 -4.77
C TYR A 320 -5.43 0.44 -3.35
N LEU A 321 -6.33 0.80 -2.44
CA LEU A 321 -5.98 1.04 -1.03
C LEU A 321 -5.44 -0.22 -0.34
N ARG A 322 -6.03 -1.39 -0.59
CA ARG A 322 -5.51 -2.67 -0.07
C ARG A 322 -4.11 -3.01 -0.60
N GLN A 323 -3.82 -2.70 -1.86
CA GLN A 323 -2.47 -2.88 -2.43
C GLN A 323 -1.44 -1.99 -1.73
N ILE A 324 -1.78 -0.73 -1.45
CA ILE A 324 -0.93 0.20 -0.69
C ILE A 324 -0.70 -0.34 0.73
N GLU A 325 -1.75 -0.80 1.42
CA GLU A 325 -1.64 -1.35 2.77
C GLU A 325 -0.75 -2.59 2.79
N THR A 326 -0.89 -3.48 1.82
CA THR A 326 -0.07 -4.69 1.70
C THR A 326 1.40 -4.32 1.46
N ALA A 327 1.67 -3.42 0.52
CA ALA A 327 3.03 -2.94 0.28
C ALA A 327 3.64 -2.27 1.52
N ALA A 328 2.88 -1.43 2.23
CA ALA A 328 3.34 -0.80 3.46
C ALA A 328 3.66 -1.81 4.57
N ARG A 329 2.86 -2.88 4.72
CA ARG A 329 3.13 -3.98 5.66
C ARG A 329 4.39 -4.77 5.30
N ASP A 330 4.66 -4.97 4.02
CA ASP A 330 5.88 -5.66 3.57
C ASP A 330 7.12 -4.88 3.99
N PHE A 331 7.13 -3.55 3.79
CA PHE A 331 8.22 -2.69 4.23
C PHE A 331 8.33 -2.59 5.76
N ASP A 332 7.22 -2.52 6.49
CA ASP A 332 7.20 -2.53 7.96
C ASP A 332 7.78 -3.85 8.51
N SER A 333 7.43 -4.99 7.90
CA SER A 333 7.97 -6.30 8.26
C SER A 333 9.48 -6.39 8.03
N ALA A 334 9.95 -5.81 6.92
CA ALA A 334 11.38 -5.73 6.63
C ALA A 334 12.13 -4.85 7.65
N ALA A 335 11.58 -3.69 7.99
CA ALA A 335 12.16 -2.81 9.01
C ALA A 335 12.19 -3.46 10.40
N LYS A 336 11.10 -4.13 10.79
CA LYS A 336 11.03 -4.89 12.06
C LYS A 336 12.05 -6.02 12.11
N THR A 337 12.27 -6.72 10.99
CA THR A 337 13.28 -7.78 10.91
C THR A 337 14.68 -7.28 11.26
N ILE A 338 15.03 -6.06 10.84
CA ILE A 338 16.31 -5.44 11.14
C ILE A 338 16.41 -5.00 12.59
N ARG A 339 15.31 -4.50 13.18
CA ARG A 339 15.25 -3.94 14.55
C ARG A 339 15.04 -4.98 15.63
N ASP A 340 14.68 -6.19 15.28
CA ASP A 340 14.38 -7.24 16.27
C ASP A 340 15.67 -7.68 16.98
N ARG A 341 15.81 -7.24 18.23
CA ARG A 341 17.00 -7.45 19.07
C ARG A 341 17.12 -8.88 19.58
N ASP A 342 15.99 -9.58 19.72
CA ASP A 342 15.94 -10.89 20.39
C ASP A 342 15.82 -12.06 19.41
N ARG A 343 15.69 -11.78 18.12
CA ARG A 343 15.42 -12.78 17.07
C ARG A 343 16.53 -13.81 16.88
N PHE A 344 17.77 -13.44 17.16
CA PHE A 344 18.89 -14.34 16.99
C PHE A 344 19.44 -14.79 18.33
N ASP A 345 19.37 -16.10 18.55
CA ASP A 345 20.11 -16.75 19.61
C ASP A 345 21.59 -16.80 19.18
N ILE A 346 22.36 -15.85 19.70
CA ILE A 346 23.80 -15.73 19.46
C ILE A 346 24.46 -15.78 20.83
N ASP A 347 25.36 -16.72 21.00
CA ASP A 347 26.22 -16.79 22.17
C ASP A 347 27.12 -15.55 22.23
N TRP A 348 26.66 -14.56 22.98
CA TRP A 348 27.43 -13.34 23.17
C TRP A 348 28.47 -13.58 24.25
N PRO A 349 29.73 -13.15 24.05
CA PRO A 349 30.79 -13.37 25.02
C PRO A 349 30.46 -12.75 26.37
N THR A 350 30.96 -13.41 27.40
CA THR A 350 30.75 -13.00 28.78
C THR A 350 31.57 -11.75 29.10
N ILE A 351 31.21 -11.05 30.18
CA ILE A 351 31.99 -9.91 30.67
C ILE A 351 33.45 -10.34 30.91
N PRO A 352 34.43 -9.57 30.43
CA PRO A 352 35.84 -9.86 30.70
C PRO A 352 36.13 -10.00 32.17
N LYS A 353 36.83 -11.07 32.56
CA LYS A 353 37.09 -11.39 33.97
C LYS A 353 37.74 -10.24 34.73
N ALA A 354 38.68 -9.55 34.10
CA ALA A 354 39.35 -8.39 34.70
C ALA A 354 38.38 -7.23 34.95
N MET A 355 37.46 -6.98 34.01
CA MET A 355 36.46 -5.93 34.12
C MET A 355 35.44 -6.26 35.21
N LEU A 356 34.98 -7.51 35.30
CA LEU A 356 34.08 -7.97 36.33
C LEU A 356 34.72 -7.81 37.71
N ALA A 357 36.00 -8.21 37.85
CA ALA A 357 36.75 -8.03 39.11
C ALA A 357 36.86 -6.56 39.53
N ASP A 358 37.13 -5.67 38.57
CA ASP A 358 37.25 -4.23 38.83
C ASP A 358 35.92 -3.61 39.31
N GLU A 359 34.78 -3.96 38.67
CA GLU A 359 33.47 -3.44 39.06
C GLU A 359 33.01 -3.97 40.42
N ILE A 360 33.23 -5.27 40.69
CA ILE A 360 32.91 -5.86 42.01
C ILE A 360 33.81 -5.27 43.09
N SER A 361 35.10 -5.07 42.83
CA SER A 361 36.01 -4.44 43.78
C SER A 361 35.58 -3.01 44.13
N ARG A 362 35.16 -2.22 43.16
CA ARG A 362 34.62 -0.87 43.41
C ARG A 362 33.36 -0.92 44.25
N TRP A 363 32.43 -1.85 43.95
CA TRP A 363 31.21 -2.02 44.74
C TRP A 363 31.52 -2.44 46.19
N CYS A 364 32.39 -3.44 46.41
CA CYS A 364 32.81 -3.84 47.74
C CYS A 364 33.45 -2.68 48.50
N ASN A 365 34.28 -1.89 47.84
CA ASN A 365 34.89 -0.71 48.46
C ASN A 365 33.87 0.36 48.85
N SER A 366 32.80 0.53 48.07
CA SER A 366 31.70 1.47 48.43
C SER A 366 30.88 1.02 49.64
N LYS A 367 30.93 -0.25 50.00
CA LYS A 367 30.22 -0.82 51.15
C LYS A 367 31.11 -0.90 52.42
N ARG A 368 32.40 -0.56 52.31
CA ARG A 368 33.30 -0.54 53.47
C ARG A 368 33.04 0.67 54.33
N SER A 369 33.12 0.51 55.66
CA SER A 369 33.02 1.62 56.60
C SER A 369 34.20 2.57 56.44
N ASP A 370 34.01 3.86 56.74
CA ASP A 370 35.04 4.91 56.63
C ASP A 370 36.33 4.59 57.40
N LEU A 371 36.21 3.86 58.50
CA LEU A 371 37.35 3.42 59.34
C LEU A 371 38.23 2.40 58.58
N LEU A 372 37.65 1.47 57.81
CA LEU A 372 38.36 0.48 57.00
C LEU A 372 38.88 1.07 55.70
N GLN A 373 38.24 2.11 55.17
CA GLN A 373 38.76 2.85 54.03
C GLN A 373 40.07 3.56 54.36
N ASN A 374 40.19 4.17 55.55
CA ASN A 374 41.40 4.83 55.99
C ASN A 374 42.57 3.86 56.24
N VAL A 375 42.30 2.66 56.76
CA VAL A 375 43.31 1.59 56.90
C VAL A 375 43.77 1.08 55.53
N SER A 376 42.86 0.95 54.61
CA SER A 376 43.21 0.50 53.24
C SER A 376 44.03 1.54 52.49
N ALA A 377 43.82 2.84 52.70
CA ALA A 377 44.60 3.92 52.11
C ALA A 377 46.06 3.96 52.61
N ALA A 378 46.26 3.79 53.94
CA ALA A 378 47.57 3.69 54.52
C ALA A 378 48.34 2.43 54.03
N TYR A 379 47.60 1.32 53.88
CA TYR A 379 48.14 0.06 53.39
C TYR A 379 48.57 0.12 51.91
N ASN A 380 47.78 0.82 51.08
CA ASN A 380 48.12 1.06 49.69
C ASN A 380 49.42 1.85 49.47
N THR A 381 49.79 2.68 50.41
CA THR A 381 51.02 3.48 50.37
C THR A 381 52.25 2.65 50.64
N VAL A 382 52.16 1.67 51.55
CA VAL A 382 53.27 0.79 51.95
C VAL A 382 53.55 -0.31 50.91
N LEU A 383 52.56 -0.77 50.13
CA LEU A 383 52.68 -1.86 49.18
C LEU A 383 52.79 -1.42 47.70
N ARG A 384 53.05 -0.16 47.42
CA ARG A 384 53.25 0.34 46.04
C ARG A 384 54.16 -0.51 45.16
N PRO A 385 55.31 -1.02 45.62
CA PRO A 385 56.21 -1.85 44.83
C PRO A 385 55.56 -3.21 44.45
N VAL A 386 54.77 -3.80 45.32
CA VAL A 386 54.09 -5.10 45.06
C VAL A 386 52.91 -4.91 44.11
N GLN A 387 52.22 -3.81 44.22
CA GLN A 387 51.14 -3.44 43.31
C GLN A 387 51.67 -3.20 41.86
N TRP A 388 52.87 -2.66 41.69
CA TRP A 388 53.49 -2.48 40.39
C TRP A 388 53.84 -3.82 39.73
N ALA A 389 54.44 -4.77 40.46
CA ALA A 389 54.74 -6.11 39.96
C ALA A 389 53.46 -6.89 39.59
N TRP A 390 52.37 -6.76 40.36
CA TRP A 390 51.04 -7.30 40.06
C TRP A 390 50.43 -6.63 38.86
N GLY A 391 50.49 -5.33 38.73
CA GLY A 391 50.02 -4.59 37.58
C GLY A 391 50.66 -5.05 36.31
N SER A 392 51.97 -5.33 36.29
CA SER A 392 52.68 -5.84 35.14
C SER A 392 52.31 -7.28 34.79
N PHE A 393 52.12 -8.16 35.77
CA PHE A 393 51.66 -9.53 35.58
C PHE A 393 50.18 -9.58 35.15
N ARG A 394 49.31 -8.79 35.75
CA ARG A 394 47.92 -8.61 35.36
C ARG A 394 47.80 -8.10 33.95
N ASN A 395 48.62 -7.12 33.55
CA ASN A 395 48.60 -6.57 32.21
C ASN A 395 49.05 -7.59 31.13
N ARG A 396 49.98 -8.50 31.42
CA ARG A 396 50.40 -9.58 30.51
C ARG A 396 49.35 -10.67 30.39
N LEU A 397 48.75 -11.13 31.47
CA LEU A 397 47.65 -12.09 31.48
C LEU A 397 46.39 -11.49 30.83
N ALA A 398 46.06 -10.24 31.19
CA ALA A 398 44.92 -9.51 30.64
C ALA A 398 45.08 -9.31 29.11
N SER A 399 46.31 -9.05 28.60
CA SER A 399 46.49 -8.76 27.18
C SER A 399 46.22 -9.97 26.28
N ASN A 400 46.60 -11.19 26.67
CA ASN A 400 46.34 -12.39 25.89
C ASN A 400 44.90 -12.87 26.00
N GLN A 401 44.33 -12.80 27.19
CA GLN A 401 42.91 -13.17 27.43
C GLN A 401 41.96 -12.14 26.81
N GLN A 402 42.30 -10.86 26.88
CA GLN A 402 41.52 -9.78 26.28
C GLN A 402 41.52 -9.87 24.75
N LYS A 403 42.61 -10.30 24.13
CA LYS A 403 42.66 -10.57 22.67
C LYS A 403 41.79 -11.74 22.27
N ALA A 404 41.74 -12.81 23.08
CA ALA A 404 40.85 -13.95 22.83
C ALA A 404 39.37 -13.55 22.97
N GLU A 405 39.01 -12.84 24.05
CA GLU A 405 37.66 -12.34 24.31
C GLU A 405 37.18 -11.35 23.22
N GLN A 406 38.08 -10.46 22.74
CA GLN A 406 37.77 -9.56 21.61
C GLN A 406 37.55 -10.32 20.30
N LYS A 407 38.29 -11.41 20.06
CA LYS A 407 38.10 -12.26 18.87
C LYS A 407 36.77 -13.01 18.93
N GLU A 408 36.35 -13.50 20.10
CA GLU A 408 35.05 -14.12 20.33
C GLU A 408 33.92 -13.11 20.11
N GLU A 409 34.05 -11.87 20.62
CA GLU A 409 33.08 -10.81 20.41
C GLU A 409 32.97 -10.41 18.93
N LEU A 410 34.09 -10.28 18.23
CA LEU A 410 34.07 -10.04 16.79
C LEU A 410 33.35 -11.16 16.04
N ALA A 411 33.59 -12.41 16.39
CA ALA A 411 32.89 -13.54 15.78
C ALA A 411 31.36 -13.46 16.01
N ALA A 412 30.92 -13.11 17.22
CA ALA A 412 29.51 -12.90 17.55
C ALA A 412 28.92 -11.72 16.77
N VAL A 413 29.64 -10.61 16.64
CA VAL A 413 29.26 -9.45 15.82
C VAL A 413 29.09 -9.83 14.35
N MET A 414 30.06 -10.56 13.79
CA MET A 414 29.99 -11.00 12.39
C MET A 414 28.84 -11.97 12.16
N GLN A 415 28.62 -12.90 13.07
CA GLN A 415 27.46 -13.82 13.04
C GLN A 415 26.14 -13.06 13.08
N LEU A 416 26.02 -11.98 13.88
CA LEU A 416 24.84 -11.14 13.93
C LEU A 416 24.55 -10.46 12.59
N VAL A 417 25.58 -9.88 11.96
CA VAL A 417 25.46 -9.24 10.64
C VAL A 417 25.08 -10.27 9.58
N GLU A 418 25.72 -11.44 9.55
CA GLU A 418 25.42 -12.51 8.59
C GLU A 418 24.00 -13.05 8.74
N LYS A 419 23.57 -13.37 9.96
CA LYS A 419 22.21 -13.84 10.23
C LYS A 419 21.16 -12.79 9.81
N THR A 420 21.44 -11.49 10.01
CA THR A 420 20.55 -10.41 9.55
C THR A 420 20.48 -10.37 8.02
N ILE A 421 21.61 -10.47 7.34
CA ILE A 421 21.66 -10.54 5.87
C ILE A 421 20.86 -11.74 5.34
N ASP A 422 21.03 -12.91 5.95
CA ASP A 422 20.35 -14.12 5.49
C ASP A 422 18.82 -14.05 5.72
N GLN A 423 18.37 -13.45 6.83
CA GLN A 423 16.94 -13.21 7.07
C GLN A 423 16.35 -12.22 6.05
N LEU A 424 17.07 -11.15 5.72
CA LEU A 424 16.63 -10.20 4.70
C LEU A 424 16.57 -10.85 3.31
N LYS A 425 17.47 -11.77 2.99
CA LYS A 425 17.40 -12.56 1.75
C LYS A 425 16.15 -13.44 1.73
N LEU A 426 15.86 -14.14 2.82
CA LEU A 426 14.65 -14.97 2.94
C LEU A 426 13.40 -14.12 2.77
N LEU A 427 13.36 -12.93 3.37
CA LEU A 427 12.26 -12.00 3.19
C LEU A 427 12.14 -11.56 1.72
N GLY A 428 13.26 -11.26 1.04
CA GLY A 428 13.28 -10.91 -0.38
C GLY A 428 12.80 -12.03 -1.30
N ILE A 429 12.96 -13.29 -0.89
CA ILE A 429 12.41 -14.45 -1.61
C ILE A 429 10.90 -14.59 -1.35
N ALA A 430 10.46 -14.35 -0.12
CA ALA A 430 9.09 -14.56 0.32
C ALA A 430 8.13 -13.43 -0.10
N THR A 431 8.62 -12.20 -0.28
CA THR A 431 7.78 -11.06 -0.64
C THR A 431 7.34 -11.10 -2.10
N SER A 432 6.08 -10.76 -2.35
CA SER A 432 5.54 -10.51 -3.68
C SER A 432 5.81 -9.08 -4.17
N ASN A 433 6.21 -8.17 -3.28
CA ASN A 433 6.51 -6.78 -3.62
C ASN A 433 7.83 -6.69 -4.38
N ARG A 434 7.73 -6.38 -5.69
CA ARG A 434 8.88 -6.32 -6.59
C ARG A 434 9.90 -5.25 -6.16
N VAL A 435 9.45 -4.07 -5.74
CA VAL A 435 10.34 -2.98 -5.33
C VAL A 435 11.12 -3.34 -4.08
N LEU A 436 10.46 -3.95 -3.08
CA LEU A 436 11.13 -4.43 -1.87
C LEU A 436 12.16 -5.52 -2.22
N LYS A 437 11.78 -6.45 -3.08
CA LYS A 437 12.66 -7.53 -3.54
C LYS A 437 13.90 -6.99 -4.27
N ASP A 438 13.71 -6.06 -5.20
CA ASP A 438 14.79 -5.45 -5.96
C ASP A 438 15.72 -4.63 -5.05
N GLU A 439 15.14 -3.88 -4.08
CA GLU A 439 15.92 -3.11 -3.12
C GLU A 439 16.76 -4.01 -2.21
N LEU A 440 16.17 -5.08 -1.67
CA LEU A 440 16.89 -6.04 -0.84
C LEU A 440 17.98 -6.74 -1.64
N ASN A 441 17.71 -7.18 -2.87
CA ASN A 441 18.69 -7.85 -3.73
C ASN A 441 19.86 -6.92 -4.09
N ARG A 442 19.57 -5.67 -4.45
CA ARG A 442 20.58 -4.65 -4.75
C ARG A 442 21.44 -4.39 -3.52
N TYR A 443 20.82 -4.08 -2.39
CA TYR A 443 21.53 -3.73 -1.17
C TYR A 443 22.40 -4.89 -0.66
N LEU A 444 21.84 -6.09 -0.62
CA LEU A 444 22.54 -7.27 -0.12
C LEU A 444 23.56 -7.83 -1.12
N GLY A 445 23.33 -7.70 -2.42
CA GLY A 445 24.25 -8.16 -3.46
C GLY A 445 25.48 -7.25 -3.59
N GLU A 446 25.23 -5.97 -3.79
CA GLU A 446 26.31 -4.99 -4.04
C GLU A 446 27.10 -4.65 -2.76
N LYS A 447 26.43 -4.52 -1.62
CA LYS A 447 27.02 -4.03 -0.37
C LYS A 447 27.39 -5.12 0.63
N ARG A 448 27.25 -6.42 0.32
CA ARG A 448 27.54 -7.48 1.31
C ARG A 448 28.95 -7.40 1.91
N LYS A 449 29.97 -7.23 1.06
CA LYS A 449 31.36 -7.11 1.53
C LYS A 449 31.58 -5.86 2.37
N GLU A 450 30.93 -4.78 1.97
CA GLU A 450 30.99 -3.50 2.68
C GLU A 450 30.30 -3.59 4.04
N LEU A 451 29.14 -4.28 4.14
CA LEU A 451 28.44 -4.51 5.39
C LEU A 451 29.27 -5.34 6.39
N LEU A 452 29.93 -6.39 5.92
CA LEU A 452 30.81 -7.21 6.76
C LEU A 452 32.01 -6.40 7.25
N SER A 453 32.71 -5.68 6.35
CA SER A 453 33.85 -4.83 6.74
C SER A 453 33.44 -3.66 7.66
N ALA A 454 32.21 -3.15 7.50
CA ALA A 454 31.67 -2.14 8.39
C ALA A 454 31.36 -2.72 9.79
N GLY A 455 30.89 -3.97 9.88
CA GLY A 455 30.73 -4.69 11.14
C GLY A 455 32.05 -4.80 11.90
N GLU A 456 33.13 -5.20 11.22
CA GLU A 456 34.50 -5.24 11.79
C GLU A 456 34.98 -3.85 12.25
N ARG A 457 34.76 -2.82 11.45
CA ARG A 457 35.12 -1.43 11.78
C ARG A 457 34.36 -0.94 13.01
N ILE A 458 33.05 -1.15 13.09
CA ILE A 458 32.23 -0.77 14.23
C ILE A 458 32.72 -1.49 15.50
N HIS A 459 33.03 -2.79 15.41
CA HIS A 459 33.61 -3.53 16.53
C HIS A 459 34.91 -2.89 17.03
N SER A 460 35.82 -2.51 16.13
CA SER A 460 37.10 -1.88 16.49
C SER A 460 36.92 -0.50 17.16
N GLN A 461 35.86 0.21 16.88
CA GLN A 461 35.55 1.54 17.45
C GLN A 461 34.91 1.48 18.84
N ILE A 462 34.34 0.35 19.22
CA ILE A 462 33.63 0.18 20.49
C ILE A 462 34.49 -0.65 21.47
N PRO A 463 35.39 -0.03 22.24
CA PRO A 463 36.23 -0.76 23.17
C PRO A 463 35.38 -1.45 24.25
N PRO A 464 35.86 -2.59 24.78
CA PRO A 464 35.18 -3.26 25.90
C PRO A 464 35.39 -2.43 27.20
N LYS A 465 34.44 -1.54 27.48
CA LYS A 465 34.41 -0.72 28.71
C LYS A 465 32.99 -0.69 29.28
N THR A 466 32.87 -0.85 30.60
CA THR A 466 31.60 -0.58 31.27
C THR A 466 31.36 0.93 31.33
N ASP A 467 30.18 1.35 30.90
CA ASP A 467 29.71 2.72 31.07
C ASP A 467 29.02 2.93 32.47
N ALA A 468 28.53 4.12 32.70
CA ALA A 468 27.81 4.44 33.96
C ALA A 468 26.52 3.62 34.11
N TYR A 469 25.83 3.34 32.98
CA TYR A 469 24.61 2.53 32.99
C TYR A 469 24.89 1.07 33.37
N MET A 470 25.84 0.41 32.70
CA MET A 470 26.19 -0.98 33.00
C MET A 470 26.72 -1.14 34.41
N ARG A 471 27.50 -0.17 34.88
CA ARG A 471 27.97 -0.14 36.27
C ARG A 471 26.79 -0.06 37.29
N GLY A 472 25.82 0.81 36.99
CA GLY A 472 24.58 0.91 37.82
C GLY A 472 23.81 -0.42 37.86
N GLU A 473 23.70 -1.11 36.73
CA GLU A 473 23.05 -2.42 36.66
C GLU A 473 23.79 -3.50 37.42
N VAL A 474 25.13 -3.54 37.32
CA VAL A 474 25.95 -4.47 38.11
C VAL A 474 25.74 -4.18 39.61
N TYR A 475 25.75 -2.93 40.01
CA TYR A 475 25.55 -2.54 41.42
C TYR A 475 24.13 -2.87 41.91
N ALA A 476 23.11 -2.69 41.06
CA ALA A 476 21.75 -3.07 41.42
C ALA A 476 21.62 -4.58 41.65
N ILE A 477 22.21 -5.40 40.78
CA ILE A 477 22.23 -6.86 40.90
C ILE A 477 22.97 -7.26 42.18
N LEU A 478 24.12 -6.65 42.47
CA LEU A 478 24.93 -6.93 43.66
C LEU A 478 24.22 -6.50 44.95
N ASN A 479 23.55 -5.33 44.99
CA ASN A 479 22.78 -4.86 46.13
C ASN A 479 21.60 -5.79 46.41
N HIS A 480 20.83 -6.12 45.36
CA HIS A 480 19.69 -7.02 45.51
C HIS A 480 20.11 -8.40 46.04
N TRP A 481 21.21 -8.94 45.51
CA TRP A 481 21.77 -10.19 45.97
C TRP A 481 22.19 -10.10 47.45
N ALA A 482 22.83 -9.01 47.88
CA ALA A 482 23.24 -8.80 49.29
C ALA A 482 22.04 -8.68 50.22
N GLU A 483 20.95 -8.07 49.80
CA GLU A 483 19.68 -7.95 50.52
C GLU A 483 18.97 -9.30 50.66
N GLU A 484 18.93 -10.10 49.63
CA GLU A 484 18.31 -11.43 49.65
C GLU A 484 19.15 -12.49 50.36
N ASN A 485 20.46 -12.29 50.48
CA ASN A 485 21.39 -13.25 51.07
C ASN A 485 22.26 -12.62 52.16
N PRO A 486 21.64 -12.06 53.23
CA PRO A 486 22.36 -11.29 54.26
C PRO A 486 23.40 -12.10 55.03
N ASP A 487 23.12 -13.35 55.32
CA ASP A 487 24.06 -14.23 56.06
C ASP A 487 25.29 -14.57 55.21
N GLN A 488 25.10 -14.83 53.94
CA GLN A 488 26.17 -15.12 52.97
C GLN A 488 27.02 -13.87 52.74
N TRP A 489 26.38 -12.69 52.61
CA TRP A 489 27.06 -11.41 52.49
C TRP A 489 27.90 -11.09 53.75
N GLN A 490 27.34 -11.28 54.95
CA GLN A 490 28.08 -11.07 56.17
C GLN A 490 29.28 -12.00 56.34
N LYS A 491 29.16 -13.30 55.93
CA LYS A 491 30.27 -14.25 55.92
C LYS A 491 31.37 -13.77 54.98
N LEU A 492 31.05 -13.39 53.77
CA LEU A 492 32.00 -12.87 52.77
C LEU A 492 32.68 -11.58 53.27
N HIS A 493 31.89 -10.67 53.84
CA HIS A 493 32.38 -9.40 54.35
C HIS A 493 33.32 -9.59 55.57
N LYS A 494 32.99 -10.51 56.48
CA LYS A 494 33.87 -10.86 57.64
C LYS A 494 35.20 -11.45 57.15
N ILE A 495 35.18 -12.31 56.16
CA ILE A 495 36.42 -12.89 55.60
C ILE A 495 37.24 -11.80 54.91
N ASP A 496 36.60 -10.90 54.18
CA ASP A 496 37.24 -9.78 53.48
C ASP A 496 37.93 -8.82 54.49
N VAL A 497 37.24 -8.51 55.60
CA VAL A 497 37.76 -7.70 56.69
C VAL A 497 38.90 -8.42 57.48
N ALA A 498 38.73 -9.71 57.74
CA ALA A 498 39.76 -10.52 58.43
C ALA A 498 41.03 -10.66 57.54
N ALA A 499 40.86 -10.84 56.25
CA ALA A 499 41.98 -10.86 55.29
C ALA A 499 42.76 -9.54 55.30
N LEU A 500 42.08 -8.41 55.40
CA LEU A 500 42.72 -7.10 55.54
C LEU A 500 43.47 -6.94 56.87
N GLY A 501 42.85 -7.41 57.96
CA GLY A 501 43.46 -7.33 59.29
C GLY A 501 44.66 -8.25 59.48
N THR A 502 44.61 -9.47 59.01
CA THR A 502 45.72 -10.44 59.11
C THR A 502 46.93 -10.08 58.27
N HIS A 503 46.71 -9.40 57.14
CA HIS A 503 47.84 -8.90 56.30
C HIS A 503 48.67 -7.82 56.98
N ALA A 504 48.10 -7.01 57.81
CA ALA A 504 48.86 -6.00 58.58
C ALA A 504 49.83 -6.64 59.54
N VAL A 505 49.51 -7.87 60.01
CA VAL A 505 50.34 -8.59 61.00
C VAL A 505 51.25 -9.60 60.30
N LEU A 506 50.84 -10.25 59.24
CA LEU A 506 51.58 -11.29 58.56
C LEU A 506 52.63 -10.79 57.53
N SER A 507 52.48 -9.53 57.10
CA SER A 507 53.45 -8.93 56.13
C SER A 507 54.85 -8.72 56.71
N LEU A 508 55.01 -8.76 57.99
CA LEU A 508 56.32 -8.66 58.67
C LEU A 508 56.98 -10.04 58.88
N GLY A 509 56.23 -11.16 58.90
CA GLY A 509 56.73 -12.48 59.19
C GLY A 509 56.78 -13.48 57.99
N ALA A 510 56.00 -13.31 56.96
CA ALA A 510 55.82 -14.29 55.88
C ALA A 510 56.63 -14.02 54.60
N LEU A 511 57.48 -13.00 54.61
CA LEU A 511 58.38 -12.70 53.51
C LEU A 511 59.51 -13.75 53.32
N ALA A 512 59.59 -14.73 54.23
CA ALA A 512 60.73 -15.65 54.24
C ALA A 512 60.44 -17.12 53.83
N THR A 513 59.23 -17.62 53.80
CA THR A 513 59.05 -19.09 53.70
C THR A 513 57.96 -19.70 52.84
N CYS A 514 57.08 -18.97 52.24
CA CYS A 514 56.08 -19.62 51.34
C CYS A 514 55.67 -18.71 50.19
N GLY A 515 55.61 -19.27 49.00
CA GLY A 515 55.23 -18.68 47.71
C GLY A 515 54.33 -17.45 47.77
N VAL A 516 54.98 -16.33 47.71
CA VAL A 516 54.52 -14.95 48.00
C VAL A 516 53.33 -14.47 47.20
N PHE A 517 52.90 -15.22 46.22
CA PHE A 517 51.90 -14.73 45.26
C PHE A 517 50.41 -14.92 45.65
N GLY A 518 50.11 -15.87 46.53
CA GLY A 518 48.72 -16.17 46.88
C GLY A 518 48.06 -15.16 47.83
N VAL A 519 48.82 -14.73 48.86
CA VAL A 519 48.27 -13.98 50.00
C VAL A 519 48.19 -12.47 49.74
N ALA A 520 49.14 -11.94 48.94
CA ALA A 520 49.12 -10.52 48.56
C ALA A 520 47.94 -10.16 47.65
N ALA A 521 47.45 -11.12 46.90
CA ALA A 521 46.28 -10.92 46.03
C ALA A 521 44.97 -10.76 46.78
N PHE A 522 44.84 -11.43 47.95
CA PHE A 522 43.65 -11.36 48.77
C PHE A 522 43.42 -9.96 49.41
N GLY A 523 44.48 -9.28 49.79
CA GLY A 523 44.39 -7.99 50.46
C GLY A 523 43.97 -6.82 49.56
N SER A 524 44.30 -6.86 48.28
CA SER A 524 44.06 -5.73 47.39
C SER A 524 42.77 -5.81 46.58
N LEU A 525 42.28 -6.98 46.24
CA LEU A 525 41.11 -7.18 45.40
C LEU A 525 39.84 -7.54 46.22
N GLY A 526 39.99 -8.11 47.43
CA GLY A 526 38.88 -8.66 48.19
C GLY A 526 38.50 -10.09 47.77
N VAL A 527 37.76 -10.77 48.62
CA VAL A 527 37.37 -12.18 48.42
C VAL A 527 36.31 -12.35 47.31
N MET A 528 35.35 -11.45 47.27
CA MET A 528 34.25 -11.52 46.33
C MET A 528 34.69 -11.44 44.85
N PRO A 529 35.53 -10.49 44.43
CA PRO A 529 36.06 -10.45 43.06
C PRO A 529 36.80 -11.71 42.64
N LEU A 530 37.58 -12.31 43.53
CA LEU A 530 38.31 -13.54 43.27
C LEU A 530 37.39 -14.75 43.03
N LEU A 531 36.34 -14.89 43.82
CA LEU A 531 35.35 -15.95 43.67
C LEU A 531 34.56 -15.83 42.38
N MET A 532 34.19 -14.61 42.02
CA MET A 532 33.40 -14.36 40.80
C MET A 532 34.19 -14.56 39.52
N THR A 533 35.47 -14.32 39.51
CA THR A 533 36.34 -14.47 38.34
C THR A 533 36.96 -15.86 38.18
N GLY A 534 36.81 -16.74 39.18
CA GLY A 534 37.47 -18.07 39.20
C GLY A 534 38.99 -17.96 39.23
N GLY A 535 39.49 -16.91 39.87
CA GLY A 535 40.93 -16.56 39.79
C GLY A 535 41.81 -17.51 40.58
N ILE A 536 43.02 -17.58 40.08
CA ILE A 536 44.28 -18.19 40.51
C ILE A 536 44.18 -19.56 41.16
N VAL A 537 44.75 -20.52 40.47
CA VAL A 537 44.92 -21.94 40.83
C VAL A 537 45.57 -22.03 42.20
N GLY A 538 44.88 -22.69 43.13
CA GLY A 538 45.37 -23.06 44.49
C GLY A 538 44.77 -22.30 45.65
N GLY A 539 44.33 -21.02 45.48
CA GLY A 539 43.73 -20.23 46.59
C GLY A 539 42.19 -20.24 46.64
N SER A 540 41.57 -20.33 45.47
CA SER A 540 40.12 -20.29 45.34
C SER A 540 39.44 -21.58 45.82
N GLU A 541 40.04 -22.75 45.66
CA GLU A 541 39.50 -24.02 46.17
C GLU A 541 39.48 -24.11 47.69
N ALA A 542 40.53 -23.61 48.35
CA ALA A 542 40.57 -23.56 49.80
C ALA A 542 39.50 -22.61 50.38
N LEU A 543 39.31 -21.43 49.74
CA LEU A 543 38.29 -20.48 50.12
C LEU A 543 36.88 -21.02 49.88
N LEU A 544 36.64 -21.69 48.76
CA LEU A 544 35.38 -22.31 48.43
C LEU A 544 35.01 -23.44 49.38
N LYS A 545 35.98 -24.19 49.91
CA LYS A 545 35.79 -25.18 50.97
C LYS A 545 35.40 -24.56 52.31
N ILE A 546 35.91 -23.37 52.62
CA ILE A 546 35.62 -22.62 53.87
C ILE A 546 34.20 -22.01 53.78
N LEU A 547 33.78 -21.55 52.60
CA LEU A 547 32.49 -20.87 52.42
C LEU A 547 31.28 -21.81 52.36
N GLY A 548 31.50 -23.08 52.06
CA GLY A 548 30.42 -24.06 51.88
C GLY A 548 29.74 -24.03 50.51
N GLU A 549 29.02 -25.09 50.20
CA GLU A 549 28.46 -25.34 48.88
C GLU A 549 27.31 -24.37 48.55
N GLU A 550 26.54 -23.95 49.53
CA GLU A 550 25.44 -23.00 49.39
C GLU A 550 25.89 -21.61 48.90
N VAL A 551 26.95 -21.07 49.52
CA VAL A 551 27.53 -19.78 49.10
C VAL A 551 28.09 -19.88 47.68
N ARG A 552 28.68 -21.02 47.33
CA ARG A 552 29.20 -21.30 45.98
C ARG A 552 28.10 -21.24 44.93
N MET A 553 26.94 -21.88 45.20
CA MET A 553 25.80 -21.86 44.29
C MET A 553 25.25 -20.44 44.11
N LYS A 554 25.06 -19.69 45.19
CA LYS A 554 24.57 -18.32 45.17
C LYS A 554 25.49 -17.35 44.42
N ILE A 555 26.79 -17.51 44.52
CA ILE A 555 27.77 -16.75 43.75
C ILE A 555 27.73 -17.14 42.25
N ALA A 556 27.51 -18.41 41.95
CA ALA A 556 27.36 -18.86 40.57
C ALA A 556 26.10 -18.26 39.92
N GLU A 557 24.97 -18.25 40.64
CA GLU A 557 23.71 -17.58 40.20
C GLU A 557 23.94 -16.09 39.93
N LEU A 558 24.59 -15.39 40.85
CA LEU A 558 24.94 -13.99 40.72
C LEU A 558 25.82 -13.70 39.52
N LYS A 559 26.83 -14.54 39.30
CA LYS A 559 27.69 -14.46 38.13
C LYS A 559 26.92 -14.61 36.80
N VAL A 560 26.01 -15.59 36.72
CA VAL A 560 25.17 -15.80 35.54
C VAL A 560 24.28 -14.59 35.29
N ALA A 561 23.67 -14.01 36.36
CA ALA A 561 22.83 -12.81 36.23
C ALA A 561 23.60 -11.63 35.63
N ILE A 562 24.80 -11.34 36.17
CA ILE A 562 25.65 -10.25 35.67
C ILE A 562 26.09 -10.53 34.19
N GLN A 563 26.48 -11.77 33.89
CA GLN A 563 26.91 -12.16 32.53
C GLN A 563 25.79 -11.98 31.54
N LYS A 564 24.58 -12.43 31.85
CA LYS A 564 23.39 -12.27 31.02
C LYS A 564 23.06 -10.79 30.75
N LYS A 565 23.14 -9.97 31.80
CA LYS A 565 22.89 -8.53 31.68
C LYS A 565 23.94 -7.82 30.84
N TYR A 566 25.22 -8.16 31.01
CA TYR A 566 26.32 -7.62 30.23
C TYR A 566 26.16 -8.02 28.73
N ALA A 567 25.90 -9.28 28.44
CA ALA A 567 25.73 -9.77 27.08
C ALA A 567 24.58 -9.04 26.36
N SER A 568 23.43 -8.88 27.03
CA SER A 568 22.27 -8.16 26.49
C SER A 568 22.59 -6.67 26.24
N TRP A 569 23.21 -6.00 27.21
CA TRP A 569 23.62 -4.59 27.09
C TRP A 569 24.62 -4.40 25.94
N ARG A 570 25.66 -5.24 25.90
CA ARG A 570 26.71 -5.14 24.89
C ARG A 570 26.19 -5.40 23.47
N LYS A 571 25.36 -6.44 23.31
CA LYS A 571 24.63 -6.71 22.08
C LYS A 571 23.77 -5.51 21.66
N GLY A 572 23.13 -4.86 22.61
CA GLY A 572 22.29 -3.66 22.36
C GLY A 572 23.08 -2.50 21.76
N ILE A 573 24.30 -2.23 22.26
CA ILE A 573 25.19 -1.17 21.70
C ILE A 573 25.52 -1.43 20.24
N PHE A 574 25.86 -2.68 19.89
CA PHE A 574 26.16 -3.01 18.50
C PHE A 574 24.95 -2.92 17.60
N LEU A 575 23.78 -3.39 18.05
CA LEU A 575 22.53 -3.28 17.29
C LEU A 575 22.16 -1.83 17.02
N GLU A 576 22.29 -0.93 18.00
CA GLU A 576 22.04 0.50 17.84
C GLU A 576 22.97 1.15 16.81
N ARG A 577 24.26 0.78 16.86
CA ARG A 577 25.24 1.24 15.86
C ARG A 577 24.95 0.66 14.47
N PHE A 578 24.57 -0.60 14.37
CA PHE A 578 24.19 -1.22 13.11
C PHE A 578 22.93 -0.58 12.52
N GLU A 579 21.93 -0.29 13.35
CA GLU A 579 20.72 0.42 12.90
C GLU A 579 21.07 1.75 12.24
N SER A 580 21.98 2.53 12.84
CA SER A 580 22.37 3.83 12.32
C SER A 580 23.37 3.76 11.15
N GLU A 581 24.40 2.95 11.23
CA GLU A 581 25.56 2.97 10.32
C GLU A 581 25.48 1.93 9.19
N LEU A 582 24.89 0.74 9.44
CA LEU A 582 24.75 -0.30 8.42
C LEU A 582 23.42 -0.22 7.68
N TRP A 583 22.32 -0.08 8.44
CA TRP A 583 20.97 -0.20 7.91
C TRP A 583 20.24 1.13 7.77
N GLY A 584 20.83 2.24 8.22
CA GLY A 584 20.14 3.51 8.39
C GLY A 584 19.54 4.07 7.10
N GLU A 585 20.21 3.94 5.95
CA GLU A 585 19.68 4.36 4.66
C GLU A 585 18.45 3.53 4.25
N MET A 586 18.58 2.20 4.36
CA MET A 586 17.51 1.27 4.00
C MET A 586 16.33 1.38 4.95
N LEU A 587 16.56 1.51 6.26
CA LEU A 587 15.52 1.69 7.26
C LEU A 587 14.73 2.97 7.05
N ARG A 588 15.39 4.11 6.78
CA ARG A 588 14.69 5.37 6.47
C ARG A 588 13.74 5.21 5.29
N LYS A 589 14.17 4.49 4.25
CA LYS A 589 13.33 4.22 3.08
C LYS A 589 12.15 3.32 3.44
N PHE A 590 12.39 2.25 4.20
CA PHE A 590 11.33 1.34 4.65
C PHE A 590 10.33 2.03 5.57
N ASP A 591 10.79 2.86 6.50
CA ASP A 591 9.94 3.66 7.38
C ASP A 591 9.08 4.65 6.57
N THR A 592 9.67 5.31 5.58
CA THR A 592 8.93 6.23 4.71
C THR A 592 7.81 5.50 3.97
N PHE A 593 8.09 4.34 3.41
CA PHE A 593 7.10 3.56 2.67
C PHE A 593 6.05 2.93 3.59
N SER A 594 6.44 2.37 4.72
CA SER A 594 5.49 1.83 5.69
C SER A 594 4.56 2.89 6.29
N ALA A 595 5.00 4.15 6.35
CA ALA A 595 4.20 5.26 6.86
C ALA A 595 3.09 5.69 5.89
N VAL A 596 3.15 5.34 4.60
CA VAL A 596 2.14 5.75 3.60
C VAL A 596 0.74 5.28 3.97
N ALA A 597 0.58 4.04 4.44
CA ALA A 597 -0.72 3.53 4.89
C ALA A 597 -1.26 4.20 6.18
N ARG A 598 -0.45 5.00 6.85
CA ARG A 598 -0.82 5.81 8.04
C ARG A 598 -0.88 7.30 7.74
N SER A 599 -0.65 7.69 6.48
CA SER A 599 -0.65 9.09 6.06
C SER A 599 -2.05 9.70 6.07
N LYS A 600 -2.10 11.03 6.10
CA LYS A 600 -3.37 11.77 5.99
C LYS A 600 -4.03 11.55 4.64
N GLU A 601 -3.23 11.39 3.60
CA GLU A 601 -3.65 11.15 2.22
C GLU A 601 -4.34 9.80 2.09
N TYR A 602 -3.77 8.74 2.69
CA TYR A 602 -4.40 7.42 2.74
C TYR A 602 -5.74 7.44 3.49
N HIS A 603 -5.74 7.99 4.71
CA HIS A 603 -6.96 8.08 5.51
C HIS A 603 -8.01 9.01 4.88
N GLY A 604 -7.58 10.10 4.26
CA GLY A 604 -8.45 11.00 3.50
C GLY A 604 -9.13 10.29 2.33
N THR A 605 -8.38 9.47 1.57
CA THR A 605 -8.92 8.68 0.47
C THR A 605 -9.92 7.62 0.99
N LEU A 606 -9.58 6.94 2.08
CA LEU A 606 -10.46 5.95 2.70
C LEU A 606 -11.78 6.58 3.18
N GLN A 607 -11.71 7.72 3.88
CA GLN A 607 -12.89 8.45 4.36
C GLN A 607 -13.75 8.97 3.21
N ALA A 608 -13.13 9.49 2.14
CA ALA A 608 -13.84 9.93 0.96
C ALA A 608 -14.57 8.76 0.28
N LEU A 609 -13.92 7.59 0.17
CA LEU A 609 -14.54 6.38 -0.36
C LEU A 609 -15.72 5.90 0.51
N GLU A 610 -15.56 5.91 1.83
CA GLU A 610 -16.64 5.54 2.76
C GLU A 610 -17.84 6.51 2.66
N SER A 611 -17.58 7.80 2.47
CA SER A 611 -18.62 8.80 2.24
C SER A 611 -19.41 8.50 0.95
N VAL A 612 -18.71 8.15 -0.13
CA VAL A 612 -19.34 7.72 -1.39
C VAL A 612 -20.18 6.45 -1.17
N ARG A 613 -19.64 5.43 -0.48
CA ARG A 613 -20.36 4.18 -0.17
C ARG A 613 -21.62 4.39 0.65
N LYS A 614 -21.58 5.32 1.60
CA LYS A 614 -22.75 5.65 2.43
C LYS A 614 -23.90 6.18 1.58
N ILE A 615 -23.62 7.03 0.61
CA ILE A 615 -24.62 7.58 -0.32
C ILE A 615 -25.26 6.46 -1.15
N PHE A 616 -24.49 5.49 -1.62
CA PHE A 616 -25.02 4.34 -2.36
C PHE A 616 -25.95 3.45 -1.56
N ARG A 617 -25.58 3.13 -0.32
CA ARG A 617 -26.40 2.27 0.53
C ARG A 617 -27.75 2.91 0.80
N GLN A 618 -27.78 4.22 0.91
CA GLN A 618 -29.01 4.98 1.13
C GLN A 618 -29.91 4.98 -0.10
N ASP A 619 -29.36 5.21 -1.32
CA ASP A 619 -30.11 5.14 -2.59
C ASP A 619 -30.68 3.73 -2.86
N CYS A 620 -29.95 2.67 -2.51
CA CYS A 620 -30.47 1.29 -2.64
C CYS A 620 -31.64 0.99 -1.69
N LEU A 621 -31.61 1.49 -0.46
CA LEU A 621 -32.66 1.31 0.52
C LEU A 621 -33.95 2.09 0.14
N ASP A 622 -33.76 3.31 -0.39
CA ASP A 622 -34.92 4.16 -0.80
C ASP A 622 -35.63 3.58 -2.02
N ARG A 623 -34.91 2.95 -2.96
CA ARG A 623 -35.50 2.23 -4.10
C ARG A 623 -36.26 0.96 -3.70
N GLN A 624 -35.76 0.21 -2.71
CA GLN A 624 -36.47 -0.96 -2.19
C GLN A 624 -37.75 -0.58 -1.46
N ASN A 625 -37.74 0.54 -0.74
CA ASN A 625 -38.93 1.05 -0.04
C ASN A 625 -39.93 1.71 -0.99
N GLY A 626 -39.48 2.34 -2.09
CA GLY A 626 -40.34 2.95 -3.11
C GLY A 626 -41.06 1.94 -4.01
N THR A 627 -40.53 0.73 -4.16
CA THR A 627 -41.17 -0.36 -4.94
C THR A 627 -42.26 -1.12 -4.15
N GLN A 628 -42.38 -0.91 -2.84
CA GLN A 628 -43.46 -1.51 -2.02
C GLN A 628 -44.69 -0.62 -1.91
N THR A 629 -44.69 0.59 -2.49
CA THR A 629 -45.77 1.59 -2.39
C THR A 629 -46.40 1.94 -3.74
N GLN A 630 -46.20 1.13 -4.79
CA GLN A 630 -46.96 1.24 -6.07
C GLN A 630 -47.71 -0.04 -6.37
#